data_44a9cd59888990b466c7a5142e7cc93c
#
_entry.id   44a9cd59888990b466c7a5142e7cc93c
#
_cell.length_a   1.000
_cell.length_b   1.000
_cell.length_c   1.000
_cell.angle_alpha   90.00
_cell.angle_beta   90.00
_cell.angle_gamma   90.00
#
_symmetry.space_group_name_H-M   'P 1'
#
loop_
_entity.id
_entity.type
_entity.pdbx_description
1 polymer ?
#
loop_
_entity_poly.entity_id
_entity_poly.type
_entity_poly.pdbx_seq_one_letter_code
_entity_poly.pdbx_strand_id
1 'polypeptide(L)'
;MKISCFQRYGPLNSKSIFGAFITSMQDAGDTVLIDKDDNCDVAVIWSVLWQGRMANYRPIWNEYRTKNKPVIVVEVGGIKRNETWKIGINGINREADFANENVSEERWKKFNIELKPWTHTGEEIIICGQHHNSHQWRNNPPMQKWFEQQIVEIRKHSNRPIVIRPHPRNNVFIDVKKYKDVKMVYPKKDRNTYDDTDFNKRLENAWAVVNHSSNPAMQSVFNGVPVFVSEASLSYDVGNTTLANINNPNRPGRWAWANKLAYTEWWPDEIAQGKPWQRIKKQLEEKYL
;
A
#
# COMPACT_ATOMS: atom_id res chain seq x y z
N MET A 1 -18.91 20.58 -4.07
CA MET A 1 -19.12 19.34 -4.85
C MET A 1 -20.21 18.49 -4.22
N LYS A 2 -20.77 17.52 -4.97
CA LYS A 2 -21.71 16.52 -4.48
C LYS A 2 -20.99 15.16 -4.39
N ILE A 3 -20.93 14.58 -3.19
CA ILE A 3 -20.10 13.43 -2.86
C ILE A 3 -20.96 12.29 -2.36
N SER A 4 -20.75 11.07 -2.88
CA SER A 4 -21.38 9.86 -2.35
C SER A 4 -20.39 9.09 -1.48
N CYS A 5 -20.65 8.99 -0.18
CA CYS A 5 -19.82 8.24 0.76
C CYS A 5 -20.45 6.88 1.06
N PHE A 6 -19.87 5.81 0.51
CA PHE A 6 -20.35 4.44 0.67
C PHE A 6 -19.69 3.77 1.87
N GLN A 7 -20.31 3.84 3.04
CA GLN A 7 -19.73 3.32 4.28
C GLN A 7 -20.23 1.93 4.70
N ARG A 8 -21.38 1.47 4.18
CA ARG A 8 -22.06 0.23 4.63
C ARG A 8 -21.24 -1.04 4.47
N TYR A 9 -20.31 -1.08 3.52
CA TYR A 9 -19.50 -2.25 3.23
C TYR A 9 -18.12 -2.23 3.90
N GLY A 10 -17.80 -1.15 4.60
CA GLY A 10 -16.55 -1.02 5.35
C GLY A 10 -16.49 -1.94 6.57
N PRO A 11 -15.30 -2.28 7.06
CA PRO A 11 -15.11 -3.00 8.31
C PRO A 11 -15.55 -2.14 9.50
N LEU A 12 -15.70 -2.77 10.67
CA LEU A 12 -16.19 -2.06 11.87
C LEU A 12 -15.34 -0.84 12.25
N ASN A 13 -14.04 -0.93 12.08
CA ASN A 13 -13.09 0.15 12.37
C ASN A 13 -13.11 1.29 11.33
N SER A 14 -13.84 1.14 10.23
CA SER A 14 -13.97 2.22 9.23
C SER A 14 -14.96 3.30 9.65
N LYS A 15 -15.91 3.00 10.54
CA LYS A 15 -17.04 3.91 10.84
C LYS A 15 -16.58 5.25 11.43
N SER A 16 -15.63 5.23 12.38
CA SER A 16 -15.12 6.45 12.99
C SER A 16 -14.36 7.32 11.98
N ILE A 17 -13.60 6.69 11.09
CA ILE A 17 -12.83 7.38 10.06
C ILE A 17 -13.73 7.96 8.98
N PHE A 18 -14.72 7.20 8.51
CA PHE A 18 -15.75 7.73 7.59
C PHE A 18 -16.52 8.89 8.23
N GLY A 19 -16.94 8.75 9.50
CA GLY A 19 -17.65 9.81 10.21
C GLY A 19 -16.84 11.10 10.27
N ALA A 20 -15.57 11.04 10.69
CA ALA A 20 -14.69 12.19 10.72
C ALA A 20 -14.48 12.82 9.33
N PHE A 21 -14.31 11.97 8.29
CA PHE A 21 -14.09 12.44 6.93
C PHE A 21 -15.36 13.08 6.34
N ILE A 22 -16.55 12.49 6.58
CA ILE A 22 -17.85 13.05 6.17
C ILE A 22 -18.06 14.42 6.80
N THR A 23 -17.87 14.53 8.12
CA THR A 23 -18.00 15.82 8.83
C THR A 23 -17.07 16.86 8.23
N SER A 24 -15.80 16.51 7.98
CA SER A 24 -14.83 17.45 7.42
C SER A 24 -15.18 17.93 6.00
N MET A 25 -15.81 17.08 5.19
CA MET A 25 -16.32 17.47 3.86
C MET A 25 -17.52 18.41 3.98
N GLN A 26 -18.46 18.13 4.91
CA GLN A 26 -19.64 18.97 5.16
C GLN A 26 -19.24 20.34 5.72
N ASP A 27 -18.31 20.40 6.64
CA ASP A 27 -17.75 21.65 7.20
C ASP A 27 -17.06 22.50 6.14
N ALA A 28 -16.51 21.86 5.10
CA ALA A 28 -15.96 22.53 3.93
C ALA A 28 -17.00 22.97 2.88
N GLY A 29 -18.30 22.85 3.20
CA GLY A 29 -19.43 23.29 2.37
C GLY A 29 -19.82 22.30 1.26
N ASP A 30 -19.36 21.05 1.30
CA ASP A 30 -19.71 20.05 0.30
C ASP A 30 -20.99 19.30 0.69
N THR A 31 -21.77 18.87 -0.31
CA THR A 31 -22.95 18.02 -0.11
C THR A 31 -22.55 16.57 -0.07
N VAL A 32 -22.73 15.89 1.07
CA VAL A 32 -22.35 14.48 1.24
C VAL A 32 -23.60 13.62 1.39
N LEU A 33 -23.79 12.67 0.49
CA LEU A 33 -24.79 11.62 0.55
C LEU A 33 -24.18 10.34 1.13
N ILE A 34 -24.90 9.69 2.05
CA ILE A 34 -24.41 8.46 2.70
C ILE A 34 -25.14 7.26 2.11
N ASP A 35 -24.36 6.30 1.58
CA ASP A 35 -24.85 5.05 0.96
C ASP A 35 -25.93 5.27 -0.12
N LYS A 36 -25.90 6.42 -0.76
CA LYS A 36 -26.79 6.80 -1.87
C LYS A 36 -25.95 7.42 -2.98
N ASP A 37 -26.30 7.13 -4.22
CA ASP A 37 -25.82 7.84 -5.39
C ASP A 37 -26.98 8.59 -6.03
N ASP A 38 -26.81 9.88 -6.23
CA ASP A 38 -27.73 10.75 -6.93
C ASP A 38 -26.91 11.67 -7.83
N ASN A 39 -26.33 11.08 -8.86
CA ASN A 39 -25.44 11.73 -9.82
C ASN A 39 -24.30 12.55 -9.15
N CYS A 40 -23.65 11.95 -8.13
CA CYS A 40 -22.56 12.60 -7.43
C CYS A 40 -21.31 12.77 -8.31
N ASP A 41 -20.51 13.79 -8.01
CA ASP A 41 -19.27 14.09 -8.71
C ASP A 41 -18.16 13.09 -8.32
N VAL A 42 -18.14 12.68 -7.05
CA VAL A 42 -17.08 11.88 -6.42
C VAL A 42 -17.70 10.76 -5.59
N ALA A 43 -17.11 9.56 -5.65
CA ALA A 43 -17.41 8.50 -4.68
C ALA A 43 -16.30 8.42 -3.63
N VAL A 44 -16.68 8.03 -2.39
CA VAL A 44 -15.74 7.65 -1.32
C VAL A 44 -16.01 6.22 -0.92
N ILE A 45 -15.01 5.36 -0.97
CA ILE A 45 -15.10 3.94 -0.63
C ILE A 45 -13.98 3.54 0.34
N TRP A 46 -14.16 2.39 1.00
CA TRP A 46 -13.11 1.78 1.81
C TRP A 46 -12.43 0.68 1.04
N SER A 47 -11.10 0.82 0.88
CA SER A 47 -10.25 -0.18 0.25
C SER A 47 -10.56 -0.49 -1.23
N VAL A 48 -9.61 -1.07 -1.88
CA VAL A 48 -9.72 -1.71 -3.21
C VAL A 48 -9.36 -3.19 -3.14
N LEU A 49 -9.59 -3.80 -1.99
CA LEU A 49 -9.50 -5.23 -1.77
C LEU A 49 -10.87 -5.87 -1.99
N TRP A 50 -11.05 -6.50 -3.14
CA TRP A 50 -12.33 -7.06 -3.58
C TRP A 50 -12.63 -8.41 -2.90
N GLN A 51 -12.69 -8.42 -1.56
CA GLN A 51 -12.97 -9.62 -0.78
C GLN A 51 -13.94 -9.38 0.38
N GLY A 52 -14.73 -10.42 0.69
CA GLY A 52 -15.73 -10.35 1.76
C GLY A 52 -16.70 -9.20 1.52
N ARG A 53 -17.03 -8.45 2.56
CA ARG A 53 -17.93 -7.29 2.48
C ARG A 53 -17.43 -6.22 1.52
N MET A 54 -16.13 -6.01 1.44
CA MET A 54 -15.51 -4.98 0.59
C MET A 54 -15.61 -5.30 -0.91
N ALA A 55 -15.93 -6.55 -1.29
CA ALA A 55 -16.18 -6.89 -2.69
C ALA A 55 -17.33 -6.07 -3.29
N ASN A 56 -18.29 -5.63 -2.46
CA ASN A 56 -19.41 -4.79 -2.89
C ASN A 56 -19.02 -3.35 -3.28
N TYR A 57 -17.79 -2.92 -3.00
CA TYR A 57 -17.28 -1.65 -3.52
C TYR A 57 -16.83 -1.74 -4.98
N ARG A 58 -16.56 -2.94 -5.51
CA ARG A 58 -16.09 -3.10 -6.88
C ARG A 58 -17.07 -2.59 -7.95
N PRO A 59 -18.39 -2.86 -7.87
CA PRO A 59 -19.37 -2.27 -8.78
C PRO A 59 -19.35 -0.75 -8.75
N ILE A 60 -19.32 -0.13 -7.54
CA ILE A 60 -19.26 1.32 -7.36
C ILE A 60 -18.00 1.89 -8.00
N TRP A 61 -16.84 1.29 -7.70
CA TRP A 61 -15.58 1.63 -8.33
C TRP A 61 -15.68 1.62 -9.86
N ASN A 62 -16.16 0.51 -10.43
CA ASN A 62 -16.27 0.35 -11.87
C ASN A 62 -17.20 1.40 -12.48
N GLU A 63 -18.35 1.66 -11.87
CA GLU A 63 -19.33 2.63 -12.36
C GLU A 63 -18.74 4.03 -12.45
N TYR A 64 -18.13 4.52 -11.36
CA TYR A 64 -17.53 5.86 -11.33
C TYR A 64 -16.35 5.95 -12.31
N ARG A 65 -15.47 4.94 -12.34
CA ARG A 65 -14.32 4.93 -13.24
C ARG A 65 -14.72 4.84 -14.73
N THR A 66 -15.78 4.12 -15.06
CA THR A 66 -16.30 4.08 -16.44
C THR A 66 -16.88 5.43 -16.88
N LYS A 67 -17.44 6.19 -15.94
CA LYS A 67 -17.95 7.56 -16.18
C LYS A 67 -16.83 8.63 -16.07
N ASN A 68 -15.57 8.25 -15.94
CA ASN A 68 -14.42 9.13 -15.68
C ASN A 68 -14.56 9.98 -14.42
N LYS A 69 -15.42 9.57 -13.47
CA LYS A 69 -15.55 10.23 -12.18
C LYS A 69 -14.52 9.72 -11.19
N PRO A 70 -13.93 10.59 -10.35
CA PRO A 70 -12.95 10.19 -9.35
C PRO A 70 -13.57 9.38 -8.21
N VAL A 71 -12.75 8.46 -7.66
CA VAL A 71 -13.08 7.67 -6.48
C VAL A 71 -12.02 7.90 -5.41
N ILE A 72 -12.41 8.45 -4.29
CA ILE A 72 -11.53 8.54 -3.11
C ILE A 72 -11.55 7.20 -2.41
N VAL A 73 -10.37 6.66 -2.15
CA VAL A 73 -10.19 5.40 -1.44
C VAL A 73 -9.57 5.66 -0.08
N VAL A 74 -10.26 5.23 0.97
CA VAL A 74 -9.75 5.21 2.34
C VAL A 74 -9.26 3.80 2.65
N GLU A 75 -8.04 3.66 3.18
CA GLU A 75 -7.43 2.36 3.51
C GLU A 75 -6.63 2.46 4.81
N VAL A 76 -6.43 1.34 5.48
CA VAL A 76 -5.51 1.28 6.64
C VAL A 76 -4.11 1.68 6.21
N GLY A 77 -3.47 2.53 6.99
CA GLY A 77 -2.12 2.99 6.74
C GLY A 77 -1.08 1.87 6.71
N GLY A 78 -0.01 2.07 5.98
CA GLY A 78 1.12 1.16 5.90
C GLY A 78 2.36 1.71 6.60
N ILE A 79 2.43 3.03 6.83
CA ILE A 79 3.51 3.69 7.60
C ILE A 79 3.32 3.39 9.08
N LYS A 80 2.15 3.76 9.62
CA LYS A 80 1.72 3.49 11.00
C LYS A 80 0.42 2.69 10.99
N ARG A 81 0.53 1.38 10.91
CA ARG A 81 -0.64 0.51 10.81
C ARG A 81 -1.55 0.66 12.03
N ASN A 82 -2.86 0.79 11.76
CA ASN A 82 -3.91 1.02 12.76
C ASN A 82 -3.84 2.36 13.52
N GLU A 83 -2.88 3.22 13.22
CA GLU A 83 -2.77 4.59 13.77
C GLU A 83 -3.10 5.64 12.71
N THR A 84 -2.77 5.36 11.45
CA THR A 84 -3.01 6.26 10.33
C THR A 84 -3.84 5.58 9.23
N TRP A 85 -4.48 6.41 8.41
CA TRP A 85 -5.29 5.97 7.28
C TRP A 85 -4.83 6.65 6.01
N LYS A 86 -4.66 5.84 4.97
CA LYS A 86 -4.34 6.28 3.63
C LYS A 86 -5.59 6.84 2.97
N ILE A 87 -5.47 7.99 2.30
CA ILE A 87 -6.58 8.62 1.56
C ILE A 87 -6.03 9.07 0.21
N GLY A 88 -6.49 8.44 -0.85
CA GLY A 88 -6.00 8.71 -2.20
C GLY A 88 -7.12 8.74 -3.24
N ILE A 89 -6.95 9.51 -4.30
CA ILE A 89 -7.86 9.57 -5.44
C ILE A 89 -7.48 8.43 -6.40
N ASN A 90 -8.45 7.63 -6.80
CA ASN A 90 -8.34 6.55 -7.78
C ASN A 90 -7.35 5.44 -7.44
N GLY A 91 -7.05 5.23 -6.16
CA GLY A 91 -6.17 4.15 -5.73
C GLY A 91 -5.63 4.31 -4.31
N ILE A 92 -4.67 3.44 -3.96
CA ILE A 92 -4.00 3.42 -2.64
C ILE A 92 -2.49 3.22 -2.73
N ASN A 93 -1.96 3.03 -3.93
CA ASN A 93 -0.53 2.86 -4.20
C ASN A 93 -0.05 3.95 -5.17
N ARG A 94 0.98 3.70 -5.95
CA ARG A 94 1.58 4.70 -6.84
C ARG A 94 0.63 5.19 -7.95
N GLU A 95 -0.39 4.42 -8.30
CA GLU A 95 -1.46 4.82 -9.22
C GLU A 95 -2.39 5.90 -8.66
N ALA A 96 -2.40 6.08 -7.34
CA ALA A 96 -3.26 7.04 -6.68
C ALA A 96 -2.69 8.46 -6.72
N ASP A 97 -3.57 9.44 -6.82
CA ASP A 97 -3.21 10.83 -6.56
C ASP A 97 -3.48 11.14 -5.08
N PHE A 98 -2.44 11.41 -4.33
CA PHE A 98 -2.51 11.74 -2.91
C PHE A 98 -2.46 13.25 -2.64
N ALA A 99 -2.52 14.07 -3.67
CA ALA A 99 -2.31 15.51 -3.56
C ALA A 99 -0.99 15.85 -2.83
N ASN A 100 0.04 15.01 -3.00
CA ASN A 100 1.31 15.08 -2.27
C ASN A 100 2.44 15.77 -3.04
N GLU A 101 2.08 16.68 -3.91
CA GLU A 101 2.99 17.69 -4.44
C GLU A 101 3.22 18.79 -3.40
N ASN A 102 4.35 19.51 -3.48
CA ASN A 102 4.70 20.60 -2.57
C ASN A 102 4.59 20.21 -1.10
N VAL A 103 5.36 19.21 -0.69
CA VAL A 103 5.35 18.62 0.66
C VAL A 103 6.41 19.24 1.56
N SER A 104 6.11 19.31 2.87
CA SER A 104 7.03 19.72 3.92
C SER A 104 7.73 18.51 4.54
N GLU A 105 8.99 18.70 4.94
CA GLU A 105 9.77 17.69 5.66
C GLU A 105 9.26 17.44 7.09
N GLU A 106 8.59 18.42 7.69
CA GLU A 106 8.10 18.37 9.07
C GLU A 106 7.09 17.22 9.29
N ARG A 107 6.31 16.89 8.24
CA ARG A 107 5.32 15.85 8.37
C ARG A 107 5.93 14.47 8.56
N TRP A 108 7.04 14.15 7.89
CA TRP A 108 7.74 12.88 8.10
C TRP A 108 8.22 12.73 9.55
N LYS A 109 8.72 13.81 10.16
CA LYS A 109 9.17 13.80 11.54
C LYS A 109 8.06 13.38 12.52
N LYS A 110 6.80 13.76 12.24
CA LYS A 110 5.64 13.37 13.06
C LYS A 110 5.45 11.85 13.14
N PHE A 111 5.84 11.09 12.12
CA PHE A 111 5.75 9.63 12.14
C PHE A 111 6.75 9.00 13.11
N ASN A 112 7.79 9.69 13.50
CA ASN A 112 8.86 9.20 14.37
C ASN A 112 9.41 7.83 13.90
N ILE A 113 9.70 7.75 12.62
CA ILE A 113 10.29 6.57 11.96
C ILE A 113 11.66 6.95 11.45
N GLU A 114 12.68 6.26 11.97
CA GLU A 114 14.04 6.37 11.49
C GLU A 114 14.18 5.68 10.12
N LEU A 115 14.79 6.37 9.17
CA LEU A 115 15.27 5.74 7.95
C LEU A 115 16.67 5.18 8.21
N LYS A 116 16.75 3.92 8.64
CA LYS A 116 18.04 3.27 8.95
C LYS A 116 18.97 3.32 7.72
N PRO A 117 20.28 3.46 7.91
CA PRO A 117 21.23 3.40 6.80
C PRO A 117 21.00 2.16 5.91
N TRP A 118 21.26 2.29 4.61
CA TRP A 118 21.18 1.14 3.73
C TRP A 118 22.15 0.03 4.16
N THR A 119 21.63 -1.18 4.33
CA THR A 119 22.46 -2.35 4.61
C THR A 119 23.24 -2.78 3.37
N HIS A 120 24.47 -3.25 3.60
CA HIS A 120 25.31 -3.91 2.61
C HIS A 120 25.62 -5.37 3.02
N THR A 121 24.97 -5.83 4.07
CA THR A 121 25.09 -7.17 4.64
C THR A 121 23.77 -7.91 4.52
N GLY A 122 23.72 -9.13 5.01
CA GLY A 122 22.55 -9.99 4.92
C GLY A 122 22.73 -11.08 3.85
N GLU A 123 22.01 -12.17 4.02
CA GLU A 123 22.18 -13.36 3.21
C GLU A 123 20.95 -13.66 2.37
N GLU A 124 19.76 -13.49 2.94
CA GLU A 124 18.51 -13.97 2.38
C GLU A 124 17.87 -12.95 1.42
N ILE A 125 17.37 -13.43 0.30
CA ILE A 125 16.43 -12.68 -0.54
C ILE A 125 15.02 -13.07 -0.12
N ILE A 126 14.21 -12.10 0.34
CA ILE A 126 12.85 -12.36 0.80
C ILE A 126 11.87 -11.98 -0.31
N ILE A 127 11.04 -12.92 -0.77
CA ILE A 127 9.97 -12.65 -1.74
C ILE A 127 8.66 -12.55 -0.98
N CYS A 128 8.08 -11.36 -0.90
CA CYS A 128 6.83 -11.09 -0.21
C CYS A 128 5.63 -11.10 -1.14
N GLY A 129 4.66 -11.96 -0.85
CA GLY A 129 3.41 -12.04 -1.58
C GLY A 129 2.43 -10.91 -1.29
N GLN A 130 1.38 -10.86 -2.07
CA GLN A 130 0.30 -9.90 -1.99
C GLN A 130 -1.06 -10.61 -1.99
N HIS A 131 -2.11 -9.92 -1.56
CA HIS A 131 -3.46 -10.48 -1.64
C HIS A 131 -3.93 -10.52 -3.10
N HIS A 132 -4.33 -11.70 -3.59
CA HIS A 132 -4.68 -11.92 -5.00
C HIS A 132 -5.96 -11.18 -5.44
N ASN A 133 -6.89 -10.86 -4.52
CA ASN A 133 -8.09 -10.08 -4.80
C ASN A 133 -7.89 -8.55 -4.67
N SER A 134 -6.66 -8.09 -4.46
CA SER A 134 -6.34 -6.67 -4.49
C SER A 134 -6.45 -6.12 -5.92
N HIS A 135 -7.00 -4.93 -6.06
CA HIS A 135 -7.06 -4.24 -7.37
C HIS A 135 -5.67 -4.07 -8.01
N GLN A 136 -4.63 -3.89 -7.20
CA GLN A 136 -3.25 -3.79 -7.66
C GLN A 136 -2.72 -5.09 -8.27
N TRP A 137 -3.38 -6.23 -8.02
CA TRP A 137 -2.99 -7.53 -8.57
C TRP A 137 -3.73 -7.92 -9.86
N ARG A 138 -4.69 -7.10 -10.34
CA ARG A 138 -5.67 -7.42 -11.40
C ARG A 138 -5.10 -7.96 -12.70
N ASN A 139 -3.91 -7.55 -13.08
CA ASN A 139 -3.27 -7.93 -14.34
C ASN A 139 -2.08 -8.88 -14.14
N ASN A 140 -1.96 -9.47 -12.95
CA ASN A 140 -0.85 -10.34 -12.62
C ASN A 140 -1.27 -11.82 -12.66
N PRO A 141 -0.32 -12.74 -12.86
CA PRO A 141 -0.60 -14.17 -12.83
C PRO A 141 -1.03 -14.63 -11.43
N PRO A 142 -1.57 -15.86 -11.29
CA PRO A 142 -1.80 -16.43 -9.97
C PRO A 142 -0.55 -16.31 -9.09
N MET A 143 -0.73 -16.03 -7.79
CA MET A 143 0.36 -15.75 -6.86
C MET A 143 1.43 -16.86 -6.83
N GLN A 144 1.03 -18.13 -6.92
CA GLN A 144 1.95 -19.25 -7.01
C GLN A 144 2.89 -19.09 -8.22
N LYS A 145 2.33 -18.85 -9.41
CA LYS A 145 3.09 -18.68 -10.65
C LYS A 145 4.02 -17.47 -10.57
N TRP A 146 3.56 -16.40 -9.96
CA TRP A 146 4.39 -15.21 -9.76
C TRP A 146 5.59 -15.52 -8.88
N PHE A 147 5.42 -16.21 -7.75
CA PHE A 147 6.54 -16.63 -6.90
C PHE A 147 7.55 -17.51 -7.67
N GLU A 148 7.05 -18.49 -8.43
CA GLU A 148 7.89 -19.36 -9.22
C GLU A 148 8.69 -18.58 -10.28
N GLN A 149 8.07 -17.60 -10.93
CA GLN A 149 8.73 -16.69 -11.86
C GLN A 149 9.82 -15.86 -11.18
N GLN A 150 9.55 -15.32 -9.98
CA GLN A 150 10.55 -14.55 -9.23
C GLN A 150 11.75 -15.44 -8.84
N ILE A 151 11.51 -16.67 -8.37
CA ILE A 151 12.58 -17.62 -8.04
C ILE A 151 13.46 -17.88 -9.26
N VAL A 152 12.84 -18.22 -10.39
CA VAL A 152 13.55 -18.53 -11.64
C VAL A 152 14.38 -17.32 -12.09
N GLU A 153 13.82 -16.12 -12.05
CA GLU A 153 14.52 -14.91 -12.46
C GLU A 153 15.69 -14.58 -11.51
N ILE A 154 15.49 -14.66 -10.20
CA ILE A 154 16.55 -14.45 -9.21
C ILE A 154 17.70 -15.44 -9.44
N ARG A 155 17.40 -16.70 -9.73
CA ARG A 155 18.44 -17.76 -9.92
C ARG A 155 19.32 -17.56 -11.14
N LYS A 156 18.91 -16.74 -12.11
CA LYS A 156 19.79 -16.33 -13.22
C LYS A 156 20.94 -15.43 -12.75
N HIS A 157 20.77 -14.76 -11.61
CA HIS A 157 21.67 -13.70 -11.15
C HIS A 157 22.27 -13.96 -9.78
N SER A 158 21.64 -14.78 -8.92
CA SER A 158 22.05 -14.95 -7.53
C SER A 158 21.81 -16.37 -7.01
N ASN A 159 22.80 -16.87 -6.23
CA ASN A 159 22.70 -18.13 -5.48
C ASN A 159 22.34 -17.92 -4.00
N ARG A 160 21.98 -16.71 -3.57
CA ARG A 160 21.60 -16.44 -2.18
C ARG A 160 20.36 -17.25 -1.78
N PRO A 161 20.25 -17.67 -0.50
CA PRO A 161 19.04 -18.31 0.01
C PRO A 161 17.81 -17.45 -0.26
N ILE A 162 16.71 -18.08 -0.69
CA ILE A 162 15.44 -17.41 -0.94
C ILE A 162 14.42 -17.81 0.13
N VAL A 163 13.75 -16.81 0.69
CA VAL A 163 12.65 -16.98 1.63
C VAL A 163 11.37 -16.48 0.99
N ILE A 164 10.42 -17.37 0.76
CA ILE A 164 9.09 -17.01 0.30
C ILE A 164 8.23 -16.70 1.53
N ARG A 165 7.64 -15.50 1.55
CA ARG A 165 6.72 -15.04 2.58
C ARG A 165 5.36 -14.73 1.95
N PRO A 166 4.39 -15.66 1.99
CA PRO A 166 3.05 -15.42 1.48
C PRO A 166 2.34 -14.29 2.24
N HIS A 167 1.34 -13.70 1.62
CA HIS A 167 0.44 -12.81 2.34
C HIS A 167 -0.35 -13.60 3.40
N PRO A 168 -0.52 -13.11 4.64
CA PRO A 168 -1.13 -13.86 5.74
C PRO A 168 -2.57 -14.34 5.48
N ARG A 169 -3.26 -13.72 4.55
CA ARG A 169 -4.64 -14.07 4.15
C ARG A 169 -4.72 -14.67 2.74
N ASN A 170 -3.62 -15.15 2.21
CA ASN A 170 -3.57 -15.74 0.87
C ASN A 170 -2.79 -17.05 0.93
N ASN A 171 -3.51 -18.16 1.03
CA ASN A 171 -2.90 -19.49 1.03
C ASN A 171 -2.32 -19.78 -0.35
N VAL A 172 -1.02 -19.99 -0.39
CA VAL A 172 -0.27 -20.34 -1.59
C VAL A 172 0.55 -21.58 -1.28
N PHE A 173 0.50 -22.56 -2.15
CA PHE A 173 1.34 -23.73 -2.08
C PHE A 173 2.42 -23.66 -3.16
N ILE A 174 3.68 -23.86 -2.76
CA ILE A 174 4.82 -23.95 -3.67
C ILE A 174 5.63 -25.18 -3.25
N ASP A 175 5.92 -26.05 -4.21
CA ASP A 175 6.85 -27.15 -3.99
C ASP A 175 8.28 -26.61 -3.98
N VAL A 176 8.70 -26.12 -2.82
CA VAL A 176 10.04 -25.53 -2.63
C VAL A 176 11.18 -26.54 -2.84
N LYS A 177 10.90 -27.87 -2.78
CA LYS A 177 11.91 -28.92 -3.01
C LYS A 177 12.46 -28.91 -4.45
N LYS A 178 11.73 -28.32 -5.38
CA LYS A 178 12.16 -28.14 -6.78
C LYS A 178 13.28 -27.11 -6.94
N TYR A 179 13.52 -26.29 -5.93
CA TYR A 179 14.43 -25.15 -6.01
C TYR A 179 15.53 -25.27 -4.96
N LYS A 180 16.75 -25.06 -5.36
CA LYS A 180 17.90 -25.07 -4.43
C LYS A 180 17.82 -23.87 -3.48
N ASP A 181 18.04 -24.10 -2.20
CA ASP A 181 18.11 -23.09 -1.13
C ASP A 181 16.88 -22.13 -1.11
N VAL A 182 15.70 -22.70 -1.28
CA VAL A 182 14.41 -21.98 -1.18
C VAL A 182 13.62 -22.56 -0.02
N LYS A 183 13.11 -21.69 0.85
CA LYS A 183 12.21 -22.07 1.94
C LYS A 183 10.97 -21.18 1.98
N MET A 184 9.88 -21.70 2.51
CA MET A 184 8.64 -20.93 2.75
C MET A 184 8.51 -20.65 4.24
N VAL A 185 8.23 -19.39 4.59
CA VAL A 185 8.02 -18.95 5.97
C VAL A 185 6.73 -18.14 6.03
N TYR A 186 5.76 -18.64 6.75
CA TYR A 186 4.47 -17.97 6.92
C TYR A 186 4.54 -16.87 7.97
N PRO A 187 3.83 -15.74 7.76
CA PRO A 187 3.67 -14.69 8.76
C PRO A 187 3.09 -15.26 10.05
N LYS A 188 3.67 -14.89 11.18
CA LYS A 188 3.12 -15.25 12.48
C LYS A 188 1.96 -14.35 12.84
N LYS A 189 0.96 -14.93 13.49
CA LYS A 189 -0.19 -14.21 14.02
C LYS A 189 0.02 -14.02 15.52
N ASP A 190 -0.03 -12.78 15.98
CA ASP A 190 -0.02 -12.44 17.39
C ASP A 190 -1.36 -11.82 17.78
N ARG A 191 -1.98 -12.31 18.87
CA ARG A 191 -3.24 -11.79 19.43
C ARG A 191 -4.34 -11.51 18.41
N ASN A 192 -4.55 -12.43 17.48
CA ASN A 192 -5.51 -12.28 16.38
C ASN A 192 -5.17 -11.21 15.31
N THR A 193 -3.98 -10.65 15.32
CA THR A 193 -3.47 -9.73 14.30
C THR A 193 -2.21 -10.28 13.66
N TYR A 194 -1.89 -9.78 12.46
CA TYR A 194 -0.59 -9.96 11.85
C TYR A 194 0.15 -8.64 12.00
N ASP A 195 1.01 -8.56 13.02
CA ASP A 195 1.91 -7.41 13.18
C ASP A 195 3.17 -7.57 12.32
N ASP A 196 3.99 -6.54 12.29
CA ASP A 196 5.20 -6.52 11.49
C ASP A 196 6.45 -6.98 12.28
N THR A 197 6.29 -7.39 13.54
CA THR A 197 7.42 -7.73 14.44
C THR A 197 8.25 -8.88 13.88
N ASP A 198 7.61 -9.97 13.44
CA ASP A 198 8.31 -11.12 12.87
C ASP A 198 8.95 -10.79 11.51
N PHE A 199 8.35 -9.87 10.75
CA PHE A 199 8.91 -9.40 9.49
C PHE A 199 10.15 -8.51 9.74
N ASN A 200 10.04 -7.54 10.64
CA ASN A 200 11.16 -6.66 10.99
C ASN A 200 12.38 -7.44 11.50
N LYS A 201 12.14 -8.47 12.34
CA LYS A 201 13.21 -9.36 12.78
C LYS A 201 13.86 -10.13 11.62
N ARG A 202 13.08 -10.51 10.61
CA ARG A 202 13.63 -11.19 9.43
C ARG A 202 14.46 -10.25 8.55
N LEU A 203 14.14 -8.95 8.53
CA LEU A 203 14.91 -7.97 7.79
C LEU A 203 16.35 -7.83 8.27
N GLU A 204 16.67 -8.22 9.52
CA GLU A 204 18.04 -8.18 10.06
C GLU A 204 19.03 -9.03 9.26
N ASN A 205 18.58 -10.13 8.62
CA ASN A 205 19.41 -10.97 7.76
C ASN A 205 19.04 -10.86 6.27
N ALA A 206 18.23 -9.89 5.89
CA ALA A 206 17.82 -9.73 4.51
C ALA A 206 18.88 -8.99 3.68
N TRP A 207 19.26 -9.59 2.55
CA TRP A 207 20.03 -8.92 1.50
C TRP A 207 19.15 -7.96 0.69
N ALA A 208 17.98 -8.43 0.33
CA ALA A 208 16.99 -7.66 -0.44
C ALA A 208 15.58 -8.23 -0.23
N VAL A 209 14.57 -7.40 -0.49
CA VAL A 209 13.17 -7.82 -0.52
C VAL A 209 12.59 -7.64 -1.92
N VAL A 210 11.98 -8.70 -2.46
CA VAL A 210 11.25 -8.68 -3.73
C VAL A 210 9.76 -8.63 -3.42
N ASN A 211 9.06 -7.66 -3.98
CA ASN A 211 7.65 -7.42 -3.68
C ASN A 211 6.98 -6.77 -4.90
N HIS A 212 5.69 -6.99 -5.10
CA HIS A 212 4.99 -6.28 -6.17
C HIS A 212 4.69 -4.82 -5.75
N SER A 213 3.78 -4.62 -4.78
CA SER A 213 3.36 -3.27 -4.38
C SER A 213 2.80 -3.18 -2.95
N SER A 214 2.96 -4.22 -2.14
CA SER A 214 2.41 -4.26 -0.79
C SER A 214 3.36 -3.66 0.27
N ASN A 215 2.83 -3.41 1.47
CA ASN A 215 3.54 -2.73 2.57
C ASN A 215 4.92 -3.28 2.96
N PRO A 216 5.24 -4.58 2.83
CA PRO A 216 6.60 -5.08 3.11
C PRO A 216 7.72 -4.32 2.40
N ALA A 217 7.48 -3.83 1.17
CA ALA A 217 8.49 -3.00 0.48
C ALA A 217 8.81 -1.72 1.26
N MET A 218 7.80 -0.98 1.71
CA MET A 218 7.96 0.23 2.51
C MET A 218 8.71 -0.04 3.81
N GLN A 219 8.28 -1.07 4.56
CA GLN A 219 8.93 -1.46 5.82
C GLN A 219 10.40 -1.84 5.61
N SER A 220 10.71 -2.50 4.51
CA SER A 220 12.10 -2.84 4.14
C SER A 220 12.93 -1.59 3.88
N VAL A 221 12.40 -0.63 3.13
CA VAL A 221 13.05 0.66 2.87
C VAL A 221 13.32 1.43 4.18
N PHE A 222 12.37 1.45 5.12
CA PHE A 222 12.59 2.08 6.44
C PHE A 222 13.73 1.42 7.20
N ASN A 223 13.82 0.08 7.13
CA ASN A 223 14.87 -0.69 7.78
C ASN A 223 16.21 -0.73 7.01
N GLY A 224 16.33 0.02 5.92
CA GLY A 224 17.56 0.09 5.13
C GLY A 224 17.82 -1.15 4.26
N VAL A 225 16.83 -1.99 4.01
CA VAL A 225 16.95 -3.14 3.12
C VAL A 225 16.51 -2.77 1.71
N PRO A 226 17.35 -2.98 0.68
CA PRO A 226 16.99 -2.72 -0.71
C PRO A 226 15.77 -3.51 -1.15
N VAL A 227 14.92 -2.89 -1.97
CA VAL A 227 13.70 -3.53 -2.48
C VAL A 227 13.69 -3.61 -4.00
N PHE A 228 13.09 -4.67 -4.50
CA PHE A 228 12.80 -4.90 -5.91
C PHE A 228 11.28 -4.91 -6.07
N VAL A 229 10.74 -3.94 -6.80
CA VAL A 229 9.30 -3.67 -6.82
C VAL A 229 8.79 -3.40 -8.24
N SER A 230 7.48 -3.57 -8.43
CA SER A 230 6.83 -3.12 -9.66
C SER A 230 6.60 -1.59 -9.66
N GLU A 231 6.22 -1.08 -10.81
CA GLU A 231 5.86 0.33 -10.98
C GLU A 231 4.64 0.76 -10.14
N ALA A 232 3.81 -0.18 -9.70
CA ALA A 232 2.65 0.10 -8.86
C ALA A 232 3.01 0.37 -7.38
N SER A 233 4.25 0.14 -6.97
CA SER A 233 4.67 0.27 -5.58
C SER A 233 4.89 1.72 -5.16
N LEU A 234 4.45 2.08 -3.95
CA LEU A 234 4.84 3.35 -3.31
C LEU A 234 6.35 3.46 -3.05
N SER A 235 7.07 2.35 -3.08
CA SER A 235 8.54 2.32 -2.95
C SER A 235 9.28 2.35 -4.28
N TYR A 236 8.59 2.59 -5.41
CA TYR A 236 9.19 2.57 -6.75
C TYR A 236 10.37 3.53 -6.88
N ASP A 237 10.22 4.77 -6.41
CA ASP A 237 11.23 5.84 -6.60
C ASP A 237 12.53 5.59 -5.82
N VAL A 238 12.51 4.68 -4.84
CA VAL A 238 13.66 4.29 -4.01
C VAL A 238 13.98 2.80 -4.14
N GLY A 239 13.26 2.09 -4.98
CA GLY A 239 13.42 0.66 -5.24
C GLY A 239 14.23 0.36 -6.49
N ASN A 240 14.40 -0.91 -6.75
CA ASN A 240 14.96 -1.48 -7.97
C ASN A 240 13.82 -2.10 -8.79
N THR A 241 13.89 -2.04 -10.11
CA THR A 241 12.85 -2.53 -11.01
C THR A 241 13.25 -3.76 -11.82
N THR A 242 14.52 -4.12 -11.79
CA THR A 242 15.05 -5.31 -12.47
C THR A 242 15.84 -6.20 -11.53
N LEU A 243 15.52 -7.49 -11.53
CA LEU A 243 16.24 -8.49 -10.73
C LEU A 243 17.66 -8.78 -11.23
N ALA A 244 18.02 -8.30 -12.43
CA ALA A 244 19.40 -8.37 -12.91
C ALA A 244 20.40 -7.70 -11.94
N ASN A 245 19.95 -6.72 -11.19
CA ASN A 245 20.77 -5.98 -10.22
C ASN A 245 20.71 -6.58 -8.80
N ILE A 246 20.13 -7.78 -8.60
CA ILE A 246 19.86 -8.33 -7.27
C ILE A 246 21.15 -8.49 -6.42
N ASN A 247 22.30 -8.70 -7.03
CA ASN A 247 23.59 -8.79 -6.33
C ASN A 247 24.24 -7.43 -6.07
N ASN A 248 23.81 -6.38 -6.75
CA ASN A 248 24.29 -5.01 -6.56
C ASN A 248 23.11 -4.01 -6.65
N PRO A 249 22.17 -4.04 -5.69
CA PRO A 249 21.00 -3.19 -5.72
C PRO A 249 21.36 -1.71 -5.55
N ASN A 250 20.60 -0.84 -6.25
CA ASN A 250 20.68 0.60 -6.03
C ASN A 250 20.18 0.96 -4.62
N ARG A 251 20.83 1.96 -4.02
CA ARG A 251 20.55 2.47 -2.67
C ARG A 251 20.46 4.01 -2.70
N PRO A 252 19.41 4.55 -3.29
CA PRO A 252 19.27 6.00 -3.46
C PRO A 252 18.97 6.74 -2.16
N GLY A 253 19.06 8.07 -2.19
CA GLY A 253 18.54 8.91 -1.12
C GLY A 253 17.04 8.74 -0.94
N ARG A 254 16.54 8.71 0.31
CA ARG A 254 15.13 8.39 0.61
C ARG A 254 14.33 9.54 1.21
N TRP A 255 14.96 10.66 1.55
CA TRP A 255 14.28 11.75 2.26
C TRP A 255 13.15 12.38 1.44
N ALA A 256 13.39 12.68 0.16
CA ALA A 256 12.36 13.24 -0.70
C ALA A 256 11.16 12.28 -0.86
N TRP A 257 11.44 10.99 -1.00
CA TRP A 257 10.41 9.95 -1.03
C TRP A 257 9.62 9.87 0.29
N ALA A 258 10.30 9.85 1.44
CA ALA A 258 9.67 9.76 2.74
C ALA A 258 8.75 10.97 3.00
N ASN A 259 9.19 12.17 2.61
CA ASN A 259 8.39 13.39 2.74
C ASN A 259 7.11 13.33 1.88
N LYS A 260 7.18 12.84 0.64
CA LYS A 260 5.99 12.60 -0.19
C LYS A 260 5.11 11.51 0.39
N LEU A 261 5.71 10.41 0.86
CA LEU A 261 5.00 9.28 1.46
C LEU A 261 4.19 9.71 2.70
N ALA A 262 4.73 10.61 3.53
CA ALA A 262 4.06 11.11 4.72
C ALA A 262 2.68 11.75 4.43
N TYR A 263 2.45 12.24 3.22
CA TYR A 263 1.18 12.83 2.83
C TYR A 263 0.19 11.82 2.20
N THR A 264 0.54 10.56 2.14
CA THR A 264 -0.39 9.51 1.74
C THR A 264 -1.29 9.06 2.89
N GLU A 265 -0.87 9.32 4.15
CA GLU A 265 -1.53 8.81 5.36
C GLU A 265 -1.77 9.91 6.40
N TRP A 266 -2.88 9.76 7.14
CA TRP A 266 -3.41 10.77 8.03
C TRP A 266 -3.87 10.16 9.35
N TRP A 267 -3.60 10.82 10.47
CA TRP A 267 -4.14 10.46 11.77
C TRP A 267 -5.63 10.84 11.86
N PRO A 268 -6.42 10.18 12.74
CA PRO A 268 -7.85 10.47 12.88
C PRO A 268 -8.15 11.93 13.23
N ASP A 269 -7.33 12.55 14.07
CA ASP A 269 -7.43 13.96 14.42
C ASP A 269 -7.22 14.90 13.23
N GLU A 270 -6.29 14.55 12.34
CA GLU A 270 -6.05 15.31 11.12
C GLU A 270 -7.20 15.16 10.12
N ILE A 271 -7.79 13.95 10.05
CA ILE A 271 -8.98 13.69 9.22
C ILE A 271 -10.16 14.52 9.74
N ALA A 272 -10.39 14.53 11.06
CA ALA A 272 -11.44 15.32 11.69
C ALA A 272 -11.24 16.85 11.50
N GLN A 273 -9.97 17.31 11.46
CA GLN A 273 -9.62 18.70 11.16
C GLN A 273 -9.70 19.05 9.66
N GLY A 274 -10.07 18.10 8.80
CA GLY A 274 -10.20 18.31 7.37
C GLY A 274 -8.89 18.47 6.60
N LYS A 275 -7.71 18.21 7.21
CA LYS A 275 -6.42 18.40 6.55
C LYS A 275 -6.26 17.61 5.25
N PRO A 276 -6.59 16.28 5.20
CA PRO A 276 -6.55 15.56 3.94
C PRO A 276 -7.59 16.08 2.95
N TRP A 277 -8.80 16.44 3.41
CA TRP A 277 -9.85 16.91 2.54
C TRP A 277 -9.48 18.21 1.81
N GLN A 278 -8.91 19.18 2.51
CA GLN A 278 -8.47 20.44 1.90
C GLN A 278 -7.50 20.22 0.73
N ARG A 279 -6.57 19.29 0.87
CA ARG A 279 -5.62 18.96 -0.22
C ARG A 279 -6.29 18.21 -1.36
N ILE A 280 -7.08 17.19 -1.05
CA ILE A 280 -7.77 16.35 -2.03
C ILE A 280 -8.82 17.16 -2.77
N LYS A 281 -9.59 18.01 -2.09
CA LYS A 281 -10.59 18.88 -2.72
C LYS A 281 -9.97 19.76 -3.79
N LYS A 282 -8.88 20.45 -3.46
CA LYS A 282 -8.13 21.28 -4.42
C LYS A 282 -7.70 20.46 -5.64
N GLN A 283 -7.14 19.26 -5.40
CA GLN A 283 -6.67 18.37 -6.46
C GLN A 283 -7.83 17.88 -7.35
N LEU A 284 -9.00 17.59 -6.76
CA LEU A 284 -10.20 17.20 -7.50
C LEU A 284 -10.67 18.33 -8.42
N GLU A 285 -10.77 19.55 -7.88
CA GLU A 285 -11.20 20.74 -8.62
C GLU A 285 -10.24 21.09 -9.78
N GLU A 286 -8.94 20.89 -9.60
CA GLU A 286 -7.93 21.21 -10.60
C GLU A 286 -7.78 20.15 -11.71
N LYS A 287 -8.02 18.87 -11.42
CA LYS A 287 -7.65 17.78 -12.35
C LYS A 287 -8.77 16.84 -12.75
N TYR A 288 -9.87 16.79 -12.00
CA TYR A 288 -10.86 15.73 -12.16
C TYR A 288 -12.30 16.23 -12.38
N LEU A 289 -12.60 17.47 -12.06
CA LEU A 289 -13.90 18.12 -12.19
C LEU A 289 -13.83 19.34 -13.11
#